data_ff53b5bc5b790d67c5336b8842f8c259
#
_entry.id   ff53b5bc5b790d67c5336b8842f8c259
#
_cell.length_a   1.000
_cell.length_b   1.000
_cell.length_c   1.000
_cell.angle_alpha   90.00
_cell.angle_beta   90.00
_cell.angle_gamma   90.00
#
_symmetry.space_group_name_H-M   'P 1'
#
loop_
_entity.id
_entity.type
_entity.pdbx_description
1 polymer ?
#
loop_
_entity_poly.entity_id
_entity_poly.type
_entity_poly.pdbx_seq_one_letter_code
_entity_poly.pdbx_strand_id
1 'polypeptide(L)'
;LTISVMYFNEHLPISHEIEFWLGCVVALLMGALMGLAKMTLMSTLVIDTSESIMRTEANYISSWFGRVSLAIGAAIGLICSQFLDFRSTILVACAMGLCSIYFVRRAKFPFRAPEDYVSLYSTDRFFLLQGIPLFLLLAMVTMSAGLVVSTVINFEFFCFMFAGFVLSIISEKVVFSDADLKSEPITGLICMLLSLGMLLISQLPIVDKIIPVLFAFGVGIFATRFMLFLIKLSRHCQRGTSQSTYFLAWEFGLASGIALAYGVLNGVKTDIYLVALGLTVFVLLAYNFLLHPWYMSHRNR
;
A
#
# COMPACT_ATOMS: atom_id res chain seq x y z
N LEU A 1 19.45 -6.82 -11.15
CA LEU A 1 19.81 -6.02 -12.33
C LEU A 1 19.64 -4.53 -12.08
N THR A 2 18.46 -4.06 -11.61
CA THR A 2 18.17 -2.64 -11.31
C THR A 2 19.09 -2.06 -10.24
N ILE A 3 19.34 -2.80 -9.18
CA ILE A 3 20.22 -2.42 -8.09
C ILE A 3 21.68 -2.40 -8.56
N SER A 4 22.07 -3.32 -9.42
CA SER A 4 23.40 -3.33 -10.04
C SER A 4 23.63 -2.08 -10.90
N VAL A 5 22.63 -1.64 -11.65
CA VAL A 5 22.73 -0.42 -12.46
C VAL A 5 22.89 0.81 -11.58
N MET A 6 22.14 0.93 -10.49
CA MET A 6 22.29 2.03 -9.53
C MET A 6 23.67 2.01 -8.85
N TYR A 7 24.22 0.84 -8.57
CA TYR A 7 25.56 0.67 -7.99
C TYR A 7 26.69 1.09 -8.93
N PHE A 8 26.54 0.83 -10.24
CA PHE A 8 27.56 1.15 -11.24
C PHE A 8 27.46 2.57 -11.77
N ASN A 9 26.34 3.27 -11.59
CA ASN A 9 26.10 4.59 -12.18
C ASN A 9 27.05 5.68 -11.63
N GLU A 10 27.55 5.55 -10.38
CA GLU A 10 28.54 6.46 -9.79
C GLU A 10 29.91 6.47 -10.49
N HIS A 11 30.18 5.52 -11.39
CA HIS A 11 31.50 5.34 -12.00
C HIS A 11 31.55 5.56 -13.51
N LEU A 12 30.40 5.78 -14.15
CA LEU A 12 30.34 6.03 -15.58
C LEU A 12 30.09 7.52 -15.83
N PRO A 13 30.94 8.20 -16.63
CA PRO A 13 30.70 9.59 -17.04
C PRO A 13 29.56 9.63 -18.07
N ILE A 14 28.34 9.48 -17.58
CA ILE A 14 27.12 9.49 -18.41
C ILE A 14 26.53 10.88 -18.33
N SER A 15 25.99 11.42 -19.44
CA SER A 15 25.27 12.69 -19.41
C SER A 15 24.02 12.61 -18.52
N HIS A 16 23.67 13.69 -17.82
CA HIS A 16 22.51 13.76 -16.94
C HIS A 16 21.19 13.32 -17.59
N GLU A 17 21.04 13.53 -18.89
CA GLU A 17 19.86 13.07 -19.62
C GLU A 17 19.79 11.55 -19.74
N ILE A 18 20.90 10.90 -20.05
CA ILE A 18 20.97 9.44 -20.17
C ILE A 18 20.75 8.81 -18.78
N GLU A 19 21.31 9.40 -17.73
CA GLU A 19 21.13 8.96 -16.35
C GLU A 19 19.65 9.01 -15.93
N PHE A 20 18.96 10.11 -16.26
CA PHE A 20 17.53 10.26 -16.00
C PHE A 20 16.70 9.18 -16.72
N TRP A 21 16.91 8.99 -18.02
CA TRP A 21 16.16 7.99 -18.79
C TRP A 21 16.46 6.56 -18.35
N LEU A 22 17.71 6.27 -18.00
CA LEU A 22 18.10 4.98 -17.46
C LEU A 22 17.40 4.73 -16.11
N GLY A 23 17.35 5.73 -15.23
CA GLY A 23 16.61 5.68 -13.98
C GLY A 23 15.13 5.39 -14.18
N CYS A 24 14.49 6.04 -15.15
CA CYS A 24 13.09 5.81 -15.49
C CYS A 24 12.85 4.35 -15.98
N VAL A 25 13.69 3.83 -16.86
CA VAL A 25 13.58 2.44 -17.35
C VAL A 25 13.77 1.44 -16.22
N VAL A 26 14.76 1.67 -15.36
CA VAL A 26 15.06 0.84 -14.20
C VAL A 26 13.89 0.84 -13.22
N ALA A 27 13.32 2.00 -12.90
CA ALA A 27 12.17 2.12 -12.02
C ALA A 27 10.93 1.41 -12.59
N LEU A 28 10.70 1.53 -13.90
CA LEU A 28 9.59 0.87 -14.58
C LEU A 28 9.73 -0.66 -14.53
N LEU A 29 10.92 -1.18 -14.83
CA LEU A 29 11.20 -2.63 -14.75
C LEU A 29 11.06 -3.15 -13.32
N MET A 30 11.58 -2.41 -12.34
CA MET A 30 11.46 -2.78 -10.92
C MET A 30 9.99 -2.80 -10.48
N GLY A 31 9.21 -1.78 -10.85
CA GLY A 31 7.79 -1.71 -10.55
C GLY A 31 7.00 -2.87 -11.19
N ALA A 32 7.28 -3.19 -12.45
CA ALA A 32 6.65 -4.29 -13.17
C ALA A 32 6.97 -5.65 -12.52
N LEU A 33 8.24 -5.92 -12.20
CA LEU A 33 8.67 -7.16 -11.56
C LEU A 33 8.11 -7.29 -10.14
N MET A 34 8.08 -6.19 -9.37
CA MET A 34 7.52 -6.17 -8.03
C MET A 34 6.00 -6.36 -8.05
N GLY A 35 5.30 -5.73 -8.99
CA GLY A 35 3.87 -5.90 -9.20
C GLY A 35 3.53 -7.35 -9.56
N LEU A 36 4.28 -7.95 -10.47
CA LEU A 36 4.12 -9.36 -10.85
C LEU A 36 4.36 -10.30 -9.65
N ALA A 37 5.42 -10.07 -8.87
CA ALA A 37 5.72 -10.85 -7.67
C ALA A 37 4.61 -10.73 -6.61
N LYS A 38 4.17 -9.51 -6.29
CA LYS A 38 3.06 -9.27 -5.35
C LYS A 38 1.79 -9.95 -5.80
N MET A 39 1.45 -9.81 -7.08
CA MET A 39 0.26 -10.39 -7.65
C MET A 39 0.29 -11.93 -7.56
N THR A 40 1.40 -12.55 -7.94
CA THR A 40 1.55 -14.00 -7.89
C THR A 40 1.52 -14.53 -6.45
N LEU A 41 2.25 -13.89 -5.53
CA LEU A 41 2.33 -14.35 -4.14
C LEU A 41 1.05 -14.08 -3.36
N MET A 42 0.53 -12.86 -3.43
CA MET A 42 -0.57 -12.42 -2.58
C MET A 42 -1.95 -12.84 -3.10
N SER A 43 -2.15 -12.84 -4.43
CA SER A 43 -3.46 -13.18 -4.99
C SER A 43 -3.60 -14.66 -5.38
N THR A 44 -2.53 -15.28 -5.86
CA THR A 44 -2.58 -16.66 -6.36
C THR A 44 -2.12 -17.66 -5.29
N LEU A 45 -0.88 -17.50 -4.80
CA LEU A 45 -0.32 -18.45 -3.84
C LEU A 45 -1.14 -18.53 -2.54
N VAL A 46 -1.52 -17.40 -1.98
CA VAL A 46 -2.29 -17.33 -0.72
C VAL A 46 -3.66 -17.98 -0.89
N ILE A 47 -4.33 -17.75 -2.03
CA ILE A 47 -5.63 -18.35 -2.31
C ILE A 47 -5.53 -19.85 -2.52
N ASP A 48 -4.53 -20.29 -3.26
CA ASP A 48 -4.36 -21.71 -3.62
C ASP A 48 -3.85 -22.57 -2.46
N THR A 49 -3.09 -21.96 -1.52
CA THR A 49 -2.59 -22.67 -0.33
C THR A 49 -3.57 -22.63 0.83
N SER A 50 -4.57 -21.75 0.83
CA SER A 50 -5.55 -21.65 1.91
C SER A 50 -6.79 -22.51 1.65
N GLU A 51 -7.31 -23.16 2.69
CA GLU A 51 -8.60 -23.85 2.64
C GLU A 51 -9.73 -22.87 2.29
N SER A 52 -10.79 -23.34 1.63
CA SER A 52 -11.87 -22.47 1.13
C SER A 52 -12.55 -21.63 2.21
N ILE A 53 -12.63 -22.15 3.44
CA ILE A 53 -13.20 -21.45 4.61
C ILE A 53 -12.27 -20.34 5.07
N MET A 54 -10.94 -20.56 5.02
CA MET A 54 -9.93 -19.63 5.52
C MET A 54 -9.46 -18.60 4.48
N ARG A 55 -9.94 -18.66 3.24
CA ARG A 55 -9.49 -17.77 2.15
C ARG A 55 -9.72 -16.29 2.43
N THR A 56 -10.84 -15.95 3.05
CA THR A 56 -11.12 -14.54 3.40
C THR A 56 -10.12 -14.05 4.45
N GLU A 57 -9.84 -14.87 5.45
CA GLU A 57 -8.87 -14.53 6.49
C GLU A 57 -7.43 -14.45 5.93
N ALA A 58 -7.05 -15.37 5.05
CA ALA A 58 -5.75 -15.34 4.38
C ALA A 58 -5.55 -14.08 3.54
N ASN A 59 -6.57 -13.65 2.79
CA ASN A 59 -6.54 -12.39 2.05
C ASN A 59 -6.42 -11.18 2.98
N TYR A 60 -7.09 -11.24 4.10
CA TYR A 60 -7.06 -10.22 5.14
C TYR A 60 -5.66 -10.08 5.73
N ILE A 61 -5.05 -11.20 6.13
CA ILE A 61 -3.68 -11.24 6.64
C ILE A 61 -2.68 -10.71 5.61
N SER A 62 -2.81 -11.10 4.35
CA SER A 62 -1.92 -10.60 3.29
C SER A 62 -2.01 -9.07 3.12
N SER A 63 -3.19 -8.48 3.28
CA SER A 63 -3.35 -7.01 3.23
C SER A 63 -2.65 -6.31 4.40
N TRP A 64 -2.58 -6.96 5.58
CA TRP A 64 -1.85 -6.43 6.73
C TRP A 64 -0.34 -6.41 6.49
N PHE A 65 0.20 -7.50 5.95
CA PHE A 65 1.63 -7.55 5.63
C PHE A 65 2.04 -6.43 4.67
N GLY A 66 1.20 -6.07 3.70
CA GLY A 66 1.46 -4.94 2.81
C GLY A 66 1.58 -3.61 3.54
N ARG A 67 0.73 -3.35 4.54
CA ARG A 67 0.74 -2.11 5.34
C ARG A 67 1.89 -2.07 6.34
N VAL A 68 2.07 -3.17 7.05
CA VAL A 68 3.15 -3.30 8.03
C VAL A 68 4.52 -3.22 7.35
N SER A 69 4.67 -3.80 6.16
CA SER A 69 5.92 -3.72 5.40
C SER A 69 6.28 -2.30 4.94
N LEU A 70 5.28 -1.43 4.70
CA LEU A 70 5.52 -0.03 4.40
C LEU A 70 6.23 0.67 5.57
N ALA A 71 5.75 0.46 6.79
CA ALA A 71 6.35 1.08 7.98
C ALA A 71 7.72 0.46 8.32
N ILE A 72 7.83 -0.86 8.36
CA ILE A 72 9.07 -1.57 8.69
C ILE A 72 10.14 -1.31 7.63
N GLY A 73 9.79 -1.42 6.34
CA GLY A 73 10.74 -1.23 5.24
C GLY A 73 11.32 0.17 5.22
N ALA A 74 10.48 1.19 5.39
CA ALA A 74 10.94 2.58 5.47
C ALA A 74 11.80 2.84 6.72
N ALA A 75 11.41 2.32 7.89
CA ALA A 75 12.22 2.44 9.11
C ALA A 75 13.60 1.81 8.94
N ILE A 76 13.67 0.58 8.44
CA ILE A 76 14.95 -0.11 8.18
C ILE A 76 15.77 0.65 7.15
N GLY A 77 15.17 1.10 6.05
CA GLY A 77 15.87 1.88 5.02
C GLY A 77 16.49 3.14 5.57
N LEU A 78 15.76 3.91 6.39
CA LEU A 78 16.29 5.12 7.04
C LEU A 78 17.36 4.82 8.09
N ILE A 79 17.21 3.77 8.89
CA ILE A 79 18.25 3.33 9.83
C ILE A 79 19.50 2.94 9.05
N CYS A 80 19.38 2.13 8.01
CA CYS A 80 20.53 1.76 7.19
C CYS A 80 21.23 2.99 6.58
N SER A 81 20.47 3.97 6.09
CA SER A 81 21.03 5.18 5.50
C SER A 81 21.75 6.09 6.51
N GLN A 82 21.48 5.95 7.82
CA GLN A 82 22.18 6.69 8.87
C GLN A 82 23.51 6.05 9.27
N PHE A 83 23.61 4.72 9.22
CA PHE A 83 24.78 3.98 9.69
C PHE A 83 25.63 3.40 8.56
N LEU A 84 25.08 3.28 7.38
CA LEU A 84 25.71 2.70 6.21
C LEU A 84 25.73 3.71 5.06
N ASP A 85 26.73 3.58 4.19
CA ASP A 85 26.74 4.29 2.92
C ASP A 85 25.65 3.75 1.97
N PHE A 86 25.35 4.50 0.92
CA PHE A 86 24.31 4.16 -0.06
C PHE A 86 24.51 2.76 -0.65
N ARG A 87 25.75 2.38 -0.97
CA ARG A 87 26.08 1.06 -1.53
C ARG A 87 25.75 -0.08 -0.57
N SER A 88 26.14 0.05 0.68
CA SER A 88 25.87 -0.96 1.72
C SER A 88 24.37 -1.08 1.99
N THR A 89 23.62 0.02 1.97
CA THR A 89 22.16 0.01 2.08
C THR A 89 21.52 -0.78 0.94
N ILE A 90 21.98 -0.59 -0.30
CA ILE A 90 21.54 -1.37 -1.47
C ILE A 90 21.87 -2.86 -1.29
N LEU A 91 23.07 -3.20 -0.80
CA LEU A 91 23.43 -4.60 -0.56
C LEU A 91 22.54 -5.26 0.49
N VAL A 92 22.16 -4.54 1.55
CA VAL A 92 21.19 -5.03 2.54
C VAL A 92 19.83 -5.31 1.88
N ALA A 93 19.34 -4.40 1.05
CA ALA A 93 18.09 -4.61 0.30
C ALA A 93 18.15 -5.82 -0.63
N CYS A 94 19.29 -6.03 -1.32
CA CYS A 94 19.56 -7.23 -2.12
C CYS A 94 19.52 -8.50 -1.27
N ALA A 95 20.20 -8.51 -0.12
CA ALA A 95 20.24 -9.66 0.77
C ALA A 95 18.82 -10.02 1.27
N MET A 96 18.01 -9.04 1.64
CA MET A 96 16.62 -9.26 2.01
C MET A 96 15.80 -9.84 0.85
N GLY A 97 16.02 -9.36 -0.38
CA GLY A 97 15.40 -9.92 -1.60
C GLY A 97 15.79 -11.38 -1.83
N LEU A 98 17.05 -11.74 -1.67
CA LEU A 98 17.54 -13.12 -1.78
C LEU A 98 16.93 -14.01 -0.68
N CYS A 99 16.85 -13.52 0.55
CA CYS A 99 16.16 -14.23 1.64
C CYS A 99 14.68 -14.50 1.29
N SER A 100 13.99 -13.52 0.70
CA SER A 100 12.59 -13.71 0.30
C SER A 100 12.43 -14.81 -0.77
N ILE A 101 13.35 -14.89 -1.75
CA ILE A 101 13.39 -15.95 -2.76
C ILE A 101 13.58 -17.32 -2.10
N TYR A 102 14.46 -17.41 -1.09
CA TYR A 102 14.65 -18.65 -0.35
C TYR A 102 13.36 -19.12 0.33
N PHE A 103 12.62 -18.24 1.00
CA PHE A 103 11.35 -18.60 1.63
C PHE A 103 10.28 -18.99 0.62
N VAL A 104 10.17 -18.27 -0.51
CA VAL A 104 9.23 -18.63 -1.59
C VAL A 104 9.53 -20.02 -2.16
N ARG A 105 10.80 -20.37 -2.35
CA ARG A 105 11.18 -21.73 -2.83
C ARG A 105 10.82 -22.84 -1.84
N ARG A 106 10.70 -22.53 -0.55
CA ARG A 106 10.26 -23.49 0.47
C ARG A 106 8.74 -23.69 0.51
N ALA A 107 7.97 -22.76 -0.04
CA ALA A 107 6.53 -22.91 -0.13
C ALA A 107 6.17 -24.02 -1.13
N LYS A 108 5.39 -25.01 -0.66
CA LYS A 108 4.91 -26.10 -1.52
C LYS A 108 3.58 -25.67 -2.15
N PHE A 109 3.53 -25.63 -3.47
CA PHE A 109 2.27 -25.43 -4.18
C PHE A 109 1.44 -26.70 -4.12
N PRO A 110 0.18 -26.65 -3.67
CA PRO A 110 -0.65 -27.84 -3.51
C PRO A 110 -1.11 -28.43 -4.86
N PHE A 111 -1.12 -27.63 -5.92
CA PHE A 111 -1.60 -28.04 -7.23
C PHE A 111 -0.59 -27.68 -8.33
N ARG A 112 -0.43 -28.59 -9.29
CA ARG A 112 0.09 -28.24 -10.61
C ARG A 112 -1.10 -27.71 -11.42
N ALA A 113 -0.99 -26.51 -11.98
CA ALA A 113 -1.97 -26.05 -12.93
C ALA A 113 -2.06 -27.04 -14.09
N PRO A 114 -3.28 -27.44 -14.53
CA PRO A 114 -3.41 -28.22 -15.76
C PRO A 114 -2.82 -27.40 -16.90
N GLU A 115 -1.96 -28.03 -17.70
CA GLU A 115 -1.21 -27.38 -18.79
C GLU A 115 -2.08 -26.97 -19.98
N ASP A 116 -3.39 -27.28 -19.93
CA ASP A 116 -4.30 -27.12 -21.05
C ASP A 116 -4.75 -25.65 -21.21
N TYR A 117 -4.25 -25.00 -22.24
CA TYR A 117 -4.78 -23.79 -22.88
C TYR A 117 -4.98 -22.57 -21.97
N VAL A 118 -3.93 -22.13 -21.30
CA VAL A 118 -3.97 -20.84 -20.60
C VAL A 118 -3.60 -19.72 -21.59
N SER A 119 -4.52 -18.81 -21.87
CA SER A 119 -4.19 -17.59 -22.60
C SER A 119 -3.15 -16.78 -21.81
N LEU A 120 -2.03 -16.44 -22.44
CA LEU A 120 -0.96 -15.65 -21.84
C LEU A 120 -1.40 -14.24 -21.44
N TYR A 121 -2.50 -13.75 -22.04
CA TYR A 121 -3.05 -12.42 -21.82
C TYR A 121 -4.52 -12.55 -21.42
N SER A 122 -4.82 -12.24 -20.16
CA SER A 122 -6.19 -12.13 -19.67
C SER A 122 -6.26 -10.94 -18.70
N THR A 123 -7.04 -9.92 -19.05
CA THR A 123 -7.30 -8.77 -18.17
C THR A 123 -8.24 -9.12 -17.02
N ASP A 124 -9.03 -10.17 -17.15
CA ASP A 124 -10.02 -10.60 -16.15
C ASP A 124 -9.43 -10.99 -14.80
N ARG A 125 -8.14 -11.33 -14.77
CA ARG A 125 -7.43 -11.73 -13.54
C ARG A 125 -6.72 -10.59 -12.85
N PHE A 126 -6.55 -9.43 -13.49
CA PHE A 126 -5.73 -8.32 -12.99
C PHE A 126 -6.54 -7.22 -12.33
N PHE A 127 -7.71 -6.92 -12.85
CA PHE A 127 -8.50 -5.78 -12.40
C PHE A 127 -10.00 -6.05 -12.41
N LEU A 128 -10.66 -5.74 -11.30
CA LEU A 128 -12.11 -5.89 -11.12
C LEU A 128 -12.82 -4.61 -11.60
N LEU A 129 -13.30 -4.60 -12.84
CA LEU A 129 -13.94 -3.43 -13.46
C LEU A 129 -15.10 -2.87 -12.63
N GLN A 130 -15.95 -3.73 -12.07
CA GLN A 130 -17.04 -3.30 -11.17
C GLN A 130 -16.54 -2.67 -9.86
N GLY A 131 -15.26 -2.84 -9.51
CA GLY A 131 -14.61 -2.27 -8.34
C GLY A 131 -14.00 -0.87 -8.56
N ILE A 132 -14.14 -0.25 -9.74
CA ILE A 132 -13.56 1.07 -10.05
C ILE A 132 -13.86 2.13 -8.99
N PRO A 133 -15.10 2.31 -8.49
CA PRO A 133 -15.37 3.32 -7.48
C PRO A 133 -14.62 3.06 -6.16
N LEU A 134 -14.50 1.79 -5.74
CA LEU A 134 -13.72 1.41 -4.57
C LEU A 134 -12.21 1.62 -4.79
N PHE A 135 -11.73 1.26 -5.99
CA PHE A 135 -10.35 1.49 -6.40
C PHE A 135 -9.96 2.97 -6.30
N LEU A 136 -10.77 3.86 -6.85
CA LEU A 136 -10.50 5.30 -6.88
C LEU A 136 -10.43 5.90 -5.46
N LEU A 137 -11.39 5.58 -4.59
CA LEU A 137 -11.37 6.11 -3.23
C LEU A 137 -10.21 5.55 -2.41
N LEU A 138 -9.91 4.27 -2.54
CA LEU A 138 -8.73 3.68 -1.88
C LEU A 138 -7.44 4.31 -2.38
N ALA A 139 -7.30 4.52 -3.70
CA ALA A 139 -6.14 5.17 -4.28
C ALA A 139 -5.97 6.62 -3.79
N MET A 140 -7.07 7.36 -3.59
CA MET A 140 -7.01 8.72 -3.02
C MET A 140 -6.55 8.72 -1.55
N VAL A 141 -7.00 7.76 -0.74
CA VAL A 141 -6.55 7.63 0.65
C VAL A 141 -5.06 7.27 0.71
N THR A 142 -4.64 6.31 -0.11
CA THR A 142 -3.22 5.93 -0.16
C THR A 142 -2.35 7.00 -0.82
N MET A 143 -2.91 7.82 -1.70
CA MET A 143 -2.25 9.03 -2.23
C MET A 143 -2.00 10.05 -1.11
N SER A 144 -2.97 10.27 -0.21
CA SER A 144 -2.74 11.09 0.99
C SER A 144 -1.63 10.50 1.87
N ALA A 145 -1.55 9.16 1.99
CA ALA A 145 -0.47 8.50 2.69
C ALA A 145 0.89 8.70 1.99
N GLY A 146 0.96 8.59 0.68
CA GLY A 146 2.15 8.88 -0.12
C GLY A 146 2.65 10.32 0.04
N LEU A 147 1.72 11.28 0.05
CA LEU A 147 2.02 12.70 0.33
C LEU A 147 2.67 12.89 1.70
N VAL A 148 2.10 12.31 2.75
CA VAL A 148 2.64 12.44 4.12
C VAL A 148 4.01 11.74 4.22
N VAL A 149 4.13 10.52 3.74
CA VAL A 149 5.38 9.74 3.80
C VAL A 149 6.52 10.44 3.06
N SER A 150 6.24 11.15 1.96
CA SER A 150 7.25 11.90 1.19
C SER A 150 7.92 13.03 1.98
N THR A 151 7.29 13.53 3.04
CA THR A 151 7.82 14.63 3.87
C THR A 151 8.68 14.16 5.04
N VAL A 152 8.73 12.85 5.28
CA VAL A 152 9.31 12.26 6.48
C VAL A 152 10.73 11.77 6.21
N ILE A 153 11.67 12.22 7.05
CA ILE A 153 13.10 11.85 7.00
C ILE A 153 13.51 11.06 8.27
N ASN A 154 12.63 11.02 9.29
CA ASN A 154 12.95 10.41 10.57
C ASN A 154 12.38 8.97 10.65
N PHE A 155 13.24 8.00 11.04
CA PHE A 155 12.82 6.62 11.23
C PHE A 155 11.84 6.44 12.41
N GLU A 156 11.90 7.30 13.43
CA GLU A 156 10.98 7.25 14.58
C GLU A 156 9.50 7.38 14.12
N PHE A 157 9.24 8.22 13.13
CA PHE A 157 7.91 8.36 12.55
C PHE A 157 7.36 7.01 12.07
N PHE A 158 8.19 6.24 11.38
CA PHE A 158 7.79 4.92 10.86
C PHE A 158 7.63 3.88 11.95
N CYS A 159 8.39 3.98 13.05
CA CYS A 159 8.18 3.12 14.23
C CYS A 159 6.82 3.40 14.89
N PHE A 160 6.43 4.65 15.03
CA PHE A 160 5.10 5.01 15.53
C PHE A 160 3.99 4.68 14.53
N MET A 161 4.24 4.83 13.23
CA MET A 161 3.34 4.40 12.16
C MET A 161 3.10 2.88 12.21
N PHE A 162 4.13 2.08 12.47
CA PHE A 162 3.98 0.65 12.69
C PHE A 162 3.04 0.35 13.87
N ALA A 163 3.22 1.04 15.00
CA ALA A 163 2.33 0.89 16.15
C ALA A 163 0.87 1.23 15.79
N GLY A 164 0.64 2.27 14.98
CA GLY A 164 -0.69 2.63 14.48
C GLY A 164 -1.32 1.52 13.62
N PHE A 165 -0.56 0.89 12.72
CA PHE A 165 -1.04 -0.26 11.95
C PHE A 165 -1.36 -1.47 12.84
N VAL A 166 -0.53 -1.77 13.84
CA VAL A 166 -0.81 -2.84 14.80
C VAL A 166 -2.10 -2.56 15.59
N LEU A 167 -2.29 -1.32 16.05
CA LEU A 167 -3.52 -0.91 16.72
C LEU A 167 -4.75 -1.06 15.81
N SER A 168 -4.64 -0.75 14.52
CA SER A 168 -5.75 -0.95 13.58
C SER A 168 -6.15 -2.42 13.48
N ILE A 169 -5.18 -3.33 13.44
CA ILE A 169 -5.43 -4.78 13.41
C ILE A 169 -6.15 -5.26 14.67
N ILE A 170 -5.70 -4.79 15.83
CA ILE A 170 -6.33 -5.14 17.11
C ILE A 170 -7.76 -4.59 17.19
N SER A 171 -7.93 -3.33 16.81
CA SER A 171 -9.24 -2.66 16.85
C SER A 171 -10.26 -3.31 15.92
N GLU A 172 -9.86 -3.79 14.77
CA GLU A 172 -10.73 -4.52 13.85
C GLU A 172 -11.30 -5.80 14.47
N LYS A 173 -10.48 -6.52 15.24
CA LYS A 173 -10.91 -7.77 15.90
C LYS A 173 -11.71 -7.55 17.18
N VAL A 174 -11.40 -6.48 17.92
CA VAL A 174 -11.96 -6.28 19.28
C VAL A 174 -13.07 -5.24 19.27
N VAL A 175 -12.90 -4.13 18.57
CA VAL A 175 -13.82 -2.98 18.60
C VAL A 175 -14.84 -3.04 17.48
N PHE A 176 -14.38 -3.43 16.29
CA PHE A 176 -15.20 -3.39 15.07
C PHE A 176 -15.74 -4.75 14.63
N SER A 177 -15.66 -5.80 15.47
CA SER A 177 -16.16 -7.14 15.12
C SER A 177 -17.64 -7.13 14.69
N ASP A 178 -18.46 -6.35 15.37
CA ASP A 178 -19.91 -6.23 15.13
C ASP A 178 -20.33 -4.85 14.62
N ALA A 179 -19.36 -4.02 14.22
CA ALA A 179 -19.63 -2.66 13.80
C ALA A 179 -20.28 -2.60 12.41
N ASP A 180 -21.09 -1.55 12.22
CA ASP A 180 -21.68 -1.25 10.91
C ASP A 180 -20.62 -1.07 9.85
N LEU A 181 -20.92 -1.55 8.63
CA LEU A 181 -20.05 -1.43 7.44
C LEU A 181 -19.63 0.02 7.13
N LYS A 182 -20.41 0.99 7.60
CA LYS A 182 -20.18 2.41 7.37
C LYS A 182 -19.26 3.04 8.41
N SER A 183 -19.34 2.59 9.66
CA SER A 183 -18.66 3.25 10.79
C SER A 183 -17.13 3.17 10.70
N GLU A 184 -16.59 2.01 10.31
CA GLU A 184 -15.14 1.81 10.24
C GLU A 184 -14.43 2.75 9.26
N PRO A 185 -14.83 2.84 7.97
CA PRO A 185 -14.16 3.76 7.05
C PRO A 185 -14.27 5.22 7.49
N ILE A 186 -15.42 5.61 8.06
CA ILE A 186 -15.61 6.98 8.57
C ILE A 186 -14.67 7.24 9.75
N THR A 187 -14.59 6.33 10.72
CA THR A 187 -13.65 6.47 11.84
C THR A 187 -12.21 6.57 11.35
N GLY A 188 -11.82 5.72 10.40
CA GLY A 188 -10.48 5.80 9.79
C GLY A 188 -10.19 7.16 9.16
N LEU A 189 -11.12 7.68 8.38
CA LEU A 189 -10.97 8.98 7.73
C LEU A 189 -10.94 10.15 8.74
N ILE A 190 -11.74 10.09 9.80
CA ILE A 190 -11.70 11.09 10.88
C ILE A 190 -10.34 11.07 11.58
N CYS A 191 -9.79 9.90 11.89
CA CYS A 191 -8.45 9.78 12.48
C CYS A 191 -7.37 10.36 11.55
N MET A 192 -7.46 10.12 10.24
CA MET A 192 -6.57 10.74 9.25
C MET A 192 -6.70 12.27 9.23
N LEU A 193 -7.93 12.80 9.22
CA LEU A 193 -8.17 14.24 9.25
C LEU A 193 -7.61 14.91 10.50
N LEU A 194 -7.80 14.29 11.66
CA LEU A 194 -7.25 14.78 12.93
C LEU A 194 -5.72 14.81 12.88
N SER A 195 -5.09 13.73 12.40
CA SER A 195 -3.62 13.68 12.29
C SER A 195 -3.06 14.69 11.30
N LEU A 196 -3.72 14.91 10.16
CA LEU A 196 -3.33 15.92 9.18
C LEU A 196 -3.56 17.35 9.70
N GLY A 197 -4.64 17.58 10.44
CA GLY A 197 -4.87 18.84 11.13
C GLY A 197 -3.79 19.14 12.18
N MET A 198 -3.38 18.12 12.95
CA MET A 198 -2.27 18.24 13.90
C MET A 198 -0.95 18.56 13.20
N LEU A 199 -0.65 17.96 12.05
CA LEU A 199 0.55 18.27 11.25
C LEU A 199 0.62 19.75 10.80
N LEU A 200 -0.53 20.37 10.56
CA LEU A 200 -0.61 21.77 10.13
C LEU A 200 -0.51 22.78 11.28
N ILE A 201 -0.99 22.41 12.46
CA ILE A 201 -1.21 23.38 13.57
C ILE A 201 -0.19 23.20 14.70
N SER A 202 0.21 21.97 15.01
CA SER A 202 0.96 21.67 16.23
C SER A 202 2.46 21.77 16.02
N GLN A 203 3.16 22.31 17.04
CA GLN A 203 4.62 22.34 17.15
C GLN A 203 5.12 21.60 18.41
N LEU A 204 4.24 20.86 19.08
CA LEU A 204 4.58 20.17 20.32
C LEU A 204 5.24 18.79 20.03
N PRO A 205 6.42 18.49 20.63
CA PRO A 205 7.14 17.24 20.35
C PRO A 205 6.36 15.95 20.67
N ILE A 206 5.42 16.01 21.64
CA ILE A 206 4.57 14.85 21.96
C ILE A 206 3.55 14.57 20.86
N VAL A 207 3.08 15.61 20.18
CA VAL A 207 2.11 15.50 19.09
C VAL A 207 2.75 14.86 17.89
N ASP A 208 4.03 15.11 17.61
CA ASP A 208 4.79 14.49 16.52
C ASP A 208 4.85 12.96 16.64
N LYS A 209 4.74 12.41 17.85
CA LYS A 209 4.68 10.95 18.10
C LYS A 209 3.27 10.39 17.93
N ILE A 210 2.25 11.17 18.27
CA ILE A 210 0.84 10.76 18.17
C ILE A 210 0.36 10.76 16.71
N ILE A 211 0.80 11.73 15.92
CA ILE A 211 0.42 11.90 14.53
C ILE A 211 0.59 10.63 13.70
N PRO A 212 1.79 10.01 13.63
CA PRO A 212 1.97 8.80 12.80
C PRO A 212 1.15 7.61 13.30
N VAL A 213 0.94 7.48 14.62
CA VAL A 213 0.08 6.43 15.17
C VAL A 213 -1.36 6.62 14.68
N LEU A 214 -1.91 7.82 14.87
CA LEU A 214 -3.29 8.13 14.51
C LEU A 214 -3.52 8.06 13.00
N PHE A 215 -2.57 8.56 12.21
CA PHE A 215 -2.62 8.51 10.76
C PHE A 215 -2.61 7.07 10.23
N ALA A 216 -1.65 6.26 10.68
CA ALA A 216 -1.55 4.86 10.26
C ALA A 216 -2.73 4.01 10.75
N PHE A 217 -3.24 4.28 11.94
CA PHE A 217 -4.47 3.68 12.45
C PHE A 217 -5.65 3.97 11.51
N GLY A 218 -5.83 5.23 11.11
CA GLY A 218 -6.90 5.64 10.20
C GLY A 218 -6.79 4.98 8.83
N VAL A 219 -5.60 5.03 8.22
CA VAL A 219 -5.32 4.36 6.94
C VAL A 219 -5.53 2.85 7.05
N GLY A 220 -5.10 2.25 8.16
CA GLY A 220 -5.22 0.82 8.42
C GLY A 220 -6.66 0.35 8.41
N ILE A 221 -7.52 0.95 9.24
CA ILE A 221 -8.95 0.60 9.33
C ILE A 221 -9.65 0.81 7.99
N PHE A 222 -9.44 1.96 7.35
CA PHE A 222 -10.05 2.25 6.06
C PHE A 222 -9.67 1.21 5.00
N ALA A 223 -8.38 0.94 4.85
CA ALA A 223 -7.87 0.02 3.84
C ALA A 223 -8.38 -1.42 4.04
N THR A 224 -8.47 -1.88 5.30
CA THR A 224 -8.98 -3.22 5.59
C THR A 224 -10.44 -3.37 5.17
N ARG A 225 -11.27 -2.40 5.50
CA ARG A 225 -12.68 -2.47 5.13
C ARG A 225 -12.87 -2.41 3.61
N PHE A 226 -12.05 -1.63 2.91
CA PHE A 226 -12.10 -1.58 1.44
C PHE A 226 -11.66 -2.90 0.79
N MET A 227 -10.73 -3.62 1.40
CA MET A 227 -10.40 -4.99 0.97
C MET A 227 -11.62 -5.91 1.06
N LEU A 228 -12.34 -5.88 2.17
CA LEU A 228 -13.57 -6.66 2.35
C LEU A 228 -14.67 -6.26 1.35
N PHE A 229 -14.80 -4.96 1.06
CA PHE A 229 -15.76 -4.49 0.06
C PHE A 229 -15.47 -5.03 -1.34
N LEU A 230 -14.20 -5.02 -1.76
CA LEU A 230 -13.78 -5.57 -3.03
C LEU A 230 -14.02 -7.08 -3.11
N ILE A 231 -13.73 -7.83 -2.03
CA ILE A 231 -14.00 -9.28 -1.98
C ILE A 231 -15.51 -9.56 -2.07
N LYS A 232 -16.35 -8.82 -1.33
CA LYS A 232 -17.81 -9.02 -1.37
C LYS A 232 -18.46 -8.54 -2.66
N LEU A 233 -17.83 -7.64 -3.39
CA LEU A 233 -18.29 -7.21 -4.72
C LEU A 233 -17.94 -8.24 -5.79
N SER A 234 -16.89 -9.02 -5.60
CA SER A 234 -16.40 -10.01 -6.58
C SER A 234 -17.23 -11.30 -6.57
N ARG A 235 -17.31 -11.96 -7.72
CA ARG A 235 -17.84 -13.31 -7.83
C ARG A 235 -16.83 -14.33 -7.29
N HIS A 236 -17.29 -15.56 -7.01
CA HIS A 236 -16.45 -16.60 -6.40
C HIS A 236 -15.11 -16.84 -7.16
N CYS A 237 -15.15 -16.82 -8.49
CA CYS A 237 -13.97 -17.00 -9.35
C CYS A 237 -13.09 -15.73 -9.47
N GLN A 238 -13.55 -14.57 -8.99
CA GLN A 238 -12.88 -13.28 -9.12
C GLN A 238 -12.24 -12.79 -7.81
N ARG A 239 -12.14 -13.61 -6.78
CA ARG A 239 -11.57 -13.20 -5.48
C ARG A 239 -10.10 -12.82 -5.58
N GLY A 240 -9.31 -13.52 -6.40
CA GLY A 240 -7.93 -13.13 -6.69
C GLY A 240 -7.83 -11.79 -7.41
N THR A 241 -8.74 -11.53 -8.34
CA THR A 241 -8.84 -10.26 -9.08
C THR A 241 -9.20 -9.10 -8.14
N SER A 242 -10.07 -9.31 -7.15
CA SER A 242 -10.40 -8.27 -6.17
C SER A 242 -9.19 -7.89 -5.32
N GLN A 243 -8.38 -8.86 -4.94
CA GLN A 243 -7.16 -8.63 -4.18
C GLN A 243 -6.10 -7.90 -5.03
N SER A 244 -5.92 -8.29 -6.29
CA SER A 244 -5.03 -7.58 -7.22
C SER A 244 -5.46 -6.13 -7.40
N THR A 245 -6.77 -5.87 -7.53
CA THR A 245 -7.33 -4.51 -7.63
C THR A 245 -7.05 -3.69 -6.37
N TYR A 246 -7.16 -4.31 -5.20
CA TYR A 246 -6.82 -3.66 -3.92
C TYR A 246 -5.35 -3.25 -3.87
N PHE A 247 -4.43 -4.17 -4.18
CA PHE A 247 -3.00 -3.87 -4.17
C PHE A 247 -2.61 -2.85 -5.23
N LEU A 248 -3.23 -2.90 -6.39
CA LEU A 248 -3.02 -1.89 -7.43
C LEU A 248 -3.46 -0.50 -6.96
N ALA A 249 -4.62 -0.37 -6.30
CA ALA A 249 -5.07 0.89 -5.72
C ALA A 249 -4.09 1.41 -4.67
N TRP A 250 -3.60 0.52 -3.82
CA TRP A 250 -2.65 0.84 -2.77
C TRP A 250 -1.33 1.40 -3.34
N GLU A 251 -0.70 0.68 -4.25
CA GLU A 251 0.57 1.07 -4.84
C GLU A 251 0.45 2.31 -5.75
N PHE A 252 -0.60 2.34 -6.57
CA PHE A 252 -0.88 3.48 -7.45
C PHE A 252 -1.09 4.77 -6.64
N GLY A 253 -1.87 4.70 -5.55
CA GLY A 253 -2.10 5.85 -4.70
C GLY A 253 -0.82 6.32 -4.02
N LEU A 254 -0.06 5.42 -3.38
CA LEU A 254 1.22 5.77 -2.75
C LEU A 254 2.19 6.43 -3.74
N ALA A 255 2.39 5.79 -4.90
CA ALA A 255 3.31 6.29 -5.92
C ALA A 255 2.88 7.66 -6.47
N SER A 256 1.58 7.83 -6.74
CA SER A 256 1.04 9.12 -7.23
C SER A 256 1.14 10.21 -6.17
N GLY A 257 0.97 9.89 -4.88
CA GLY A 257 1.16 10.84 -3.79
C GLY A 257 2.61 11.34 -3.69
N ILE A 258 3.58 10.42 -3.74
CA ILE A 258 5.00 10.77 -3.74
C ILE A 258 5.36 11.59 -4.99
N ALA A 259 4.88 11.18 -6.16
CA ALA A 259 5.13 11.89 -7.41
C ALA A 259 4.54 13.31 -7.39
N LEU A 260 3.34 13.50 -6.84
CA LEU A 260 2.70 14.80 -6.68
C LEU A 260 3.48 15.70 -5.70
N ALA A 261 3.97 15.14 -4.59
CA ALA A 261 4.73 15.88 -3.60
C ALA A 261 5.99 16.54 -4.18
N TYR A 262 6.76 15.79 -4.97
CA TYR A 262 8.00 16.30 -5.54
C TYR A 262 7.82 16.95 -6.92
N GLY A 263 6.94 16.41 -7.77
CA GLY A 263 6.78 16.87 -9.15
C GLY A 263 5.94 18.15 -9.29
N VAL A 264 4.97 18.36 -8.41
CA VAL A 264 4.04 19.50 -8.50
C VAL A 264 4.17 20.43 -7.30
N LEU A 265 4.24 19.88 -6.08
CA LEU A 265 4.28 20.65 -4.83
C LEU A 265 5.71 21.03 -4.39
N ASN A 266 6.74 20.66 -5.18
CA ASN A 266 8.14 21.00 -4.95
C ASN A 266 8.65 20.67 -3.53
N GLY A 267 8.07 19.69 -2.88
CA GLY A 267 8.45 19.27 -1.52
C GLY A 267 8.02 20.23 -0.40
N VAL A 268 7.17 21.24 -0.69
CA VAL A 268 6.70 22.21 0.32
C VAL A 268 5.72 21.53 1.27
N LYS A 269 6.15 21.30 2.52
CA LYS A 269 5.42 20.50 3.51
C LYS A 269 3.99 21.01 3.75
N THR A 270 3.81 22.32 3.88
CA THR A 270 2.48 22.92 4.13
C THR A 270 1.50 22.62 3.01
N ASP A 271 1.93 22.78 1.75
CA ASP A 271 1.08 22.51 0.59
C ASP A 271 0.75 21.02 0.47
N ILE A 272 1.72 20.16 0.76
CA ILE A 272 1.54 18.71 0.79
C ILE A 272 0.48 18.32 1.82
N TYR A 273 0.55 18.85 3.04
CA TYR A 273 -0.42 18.54 4.09
C TYR A 273 -1.81 19.10 3.78
N LEU A 274 -1.90 20.30 3.19
CA LEU A 274 -3.18 20.87 2.74
C LEU A 274 -3.84 20.05 1.64
N VAL A 275 -3.06 19.58 0.65
CA VAL A 275 -3.57 18.71 -0.41
C VAL A 275 -3.99 17.35 0.17
N ALA A 276 -3.21 16.76 1.06
CA ALA A 276 -3.56 15.50 1.73
C ALA A 276 -4.85 15.64 2.55
N LEU A 277 -5.00 16.75 3.27
CA LEU A 277 -6.22 17.07 4.04
C LEU A 277 -7.43 17.22 3.09
N GLY A 278 -7.30 17.99 2.02
CA GLY A 278 -8.35 18.20 1.03
C GLY A 278 -8.80 16.88 0.37
N LEU A 279 -7.85 16.03 -0.01
CA LEU A 279 -8.14 14.69 -0.53
C LEU A 279 -8.90 13.83 0.49
N THR A 280 -8.48 13.84 1.76
CA THR A 280 -9.12 13.03 2.80
C THR A 280 -10.54 13.53 3.10
N VAL A 281 -10.77 14.85 3.11
CA VAL A 281 -12.13 15.46 3.22
C VAL A 281 -12.98 15.03 2.03
N PHE A 282 -12.45 15.14 0.82
CA PHE A 282 -13.17 14.73 -0.38
C PHE A 282 -13.57 13.24 -0.32
N VAL A 283 -12.65 12.37 0.08
CA VAL A 283 -12.94 10.94 0.24
C VAL A 283 -13.99 10.69 1.30
N LEU A 284 -13.98 11.42 2.42
CA LEU A 284 -15.00 11.29 3.47
C LEU A 284 -16.40 11.62 2.93
N LEU A 285 -16.51 12.73 2.21
CA LEU A 285 -17.77 13.14 1.61
C LEU A 285 -18.22 12.16 0.50
N ALA A 286 -17.32 11.81 -0.42
CA ALA A 286 -17.60 10.88 -1.50
C ALA A 286 -17.98 9.49 -0.98
N TYR A 287 -17.30 8.99 0.06
CA TYR A 287 -17.65 7.73 0.68
C TYR A 287 -19.04 7.78 1.32
N ASN A 288 -19.32 8.81 2.12
CA ASN A 288 -20.56 8.91 2.87
C ASN A 288 -21.79 9.07 1.96
N PHE A 289 -21.70 9.91 0.93
CA PHE A 289 -22.85 10.29 0.11
C PHE A 289 -22.98 9.51 -1.21
N LEU A 290 -21.86 9.05 -1.78
CA LEU A 290 -21.87 8.42 -3.10
C LEU A 290 -21.53 6.93 -3.01
N LEU A 291 -20.38 6.58 -2.44
CA LEU A 291 -19.87 5.22 -2.51
C LEU A 291 -20.62 4.24 -1.62
N HIS A 292 -20.91 4.63 -0.37
CA HIS A 292 -21.60 3.71 0.54
C HIS A 292 -23.00 3.31 0.06
N PRO A 293 -23.89 4.22 -0.39
CA PRO A 293 -25.18 3.87 -0.98
C PRO A 293 -25.04 3.01 -2.24
N TRP A 294 -24.10 3.37 -3.12
CA TRP A 294 -23.80 2.58 -4.31
C TRP A 294 -23.35 1.16 -3.97
N TYR A 295 -22.43 1.00 -3.02
CA TYR A 295 -21.95 -0.31 -2.59
C TYR A 295 -23.07 -1.17 -2.01
N MET A 296 -23.95 -0.60 -1.19
CA MET A 296 -25.08 -1.33 -0.60
C MET A 296 -26.06 -1.87 -1.63
N SER A 297 -26.21 -1.21 -2.78
CA SER A 297 -27.06 -1.66 -3.89
C SER A 297 -26.39 -2.70 -4.81
N HIS A 298 -25.04 -2.76 -4.86
CA HIS A 298 -24.30 -3.60 -5.81
C HIS A 298 -23.58 -4.79 -5.16
N ARG A 299 -23.51 -4.86 -3.82
CA ARG A 299 -22.82 -5.98 -3.13
C ARG A 299 -23.53 -7.31 -3.39
N ASN A 300 -22.75 -8.35 -3.64
CA ASN A 300 -23.28 -9.71 -3.63
C ASN A 300 -23.70 -10.09 -2.19
N ARG A 301 -24.87 -10.72 -2.07
CA ARG A 301 -25.39 -11.21 -0.77
C ARG A 301 -24.64 -12.42 -0.28
#